data_e9659ebac74aebb62119664c056532ad
#
_entry.id   e9659ebac74aebb62119664c056532ad
#
_cell.length_a   1.000
_cell.length_b   1.000
_cell.length_c   1.000
_cell.angle_alpha   90.00
_cell.angle_beta   90.00
_cell.angle_gamma   90.00
#
_symmetry.space_group_name_H-M   'P 1'
#
loop_
_entity.id
_entity.type
_entity.pdbx_description
1 polymer ?
#
loop_
_entity_poly.entity_id
_entity_poly.type
_entity_poly.pdbx_seq_one_letter_code
_entity_poly.pdbx_strand_id
1 'polypeptide(L)'
;MGMPDLTEHIRMERDMLRLLCSVLIKPGTRVEICRMLGPTNFIEPLQRVVFEEIRALGPIDSTQLRLLLPACVTSRGFPDFNLEDLLTPNLATEADIETLFQSALRLIELDESGESSAPVN
;
A
#
# COMPACT_ATOMS: atom_id res chain seq x y z
N MET A 1 12.05 -22.25 0.46
CA MET A 1 11.82 -21.63 0.62
C MET A 1 10.65 -21.22 0.29
N GLY A 2 10.08 -20.94 0.58
CA GLY A 2 8.85 -20.76 0.34
C GLY A 2 8.30 -19.45 0.25
N MET A 3 7.08 -19.36 -0.07
CA MET A 3 6.41 -18.10 -0.04
C MET A 3 6.11 -17.74 1.38
N PRO A 4 6.07 -16.46 1.71
CA PRO A 4 5.58 -16.05 3.01
C PRO A 4 4.13 -16.50 3.15
N ASP A 5 3.69 -16.72 4.36
CA ASP A 5 2.31 -17.10 4.55
C ASP A 5 1.40 -15.91 4.34
N LEU A 6 0.11 -16.17 4.36
CA LEU A 6 -0.89 -15.14 4.08
C LEU A 6 -0.80 -13.98 5.06
N THR A 7 -0.55 -14.29 6.33
CA THR A 7 -0.45 -13.26 7.35
C THR A 7 0.67 -12.28 7.05
N GLU A 8 1.81 -12.81 6.64
CA GLU A 8 2.95 -11.95 6.33
C GLU A 8 2.69 -11.13 5.08
N HIS A 9 2.04 -11.72 4.09
CA HIS A 9 1.71 -11.00 2.88
C HIS A 9 0.79 -9.81 3.19
N ILE A 10 -0.22 -10.06 4.02
CA ILE A 10 -1.15 -8.98 4.40
C ILE A 10 -0.42 -7.89 5.18
N ARG A 11 0.55 -8.28 6.02
CA ARG A 11 1.33 -7.30 6.75
C ARG A 11 2.16 -6.42 5.80
N MET A 12 2.72 -7.03 4.77
CA MET A 12 3.48 -6.27 3.79
C MET A 12 2.59 -5.32 3.00
N GLU A 13 1.37 -5.74 2.69
CA GLU A 13 0.41 -4.86 2.04
C GLU A 13 0.13 -3.64 2.91
N ARG A 14 -0.06 -3.88 4.20
CA ARG A 14 -0.34 -2.80 5.13
C ARG A 14 0.84 -1.83 5.23
N ASP A 15 2.06 -2.38 5.25
CA ASP A 15 3.26 -1.54 5.28
C ASP A 15 3.33 -0.67 4.03
N MET A 16 2.99 -1.23 2.88
CA MET A 16 2.95 -0.46 1.65
C MET A 16 1.96 0.69 1.75
N LEU A 17 0.75 0.42 2.27
CA LEU A 17 -0.26 1.46 2.37
C LEU A 17 0.17 2.54 3.36
N ARG A 18 0.83 2.16 4.44
CA ARG A 18 1.35 3.13 5.39
C ARG A 18 2.39 4.03 4.74
N LEU A 19 3.25 3.44 3.91
CA LEU A 19 4.23 4.22 3.17
C LEU A 19 3.54 5.23 2.25
N LEU A 20 2.56 4.77 1.51
CA LEU A 20 1.86 5.63 0.55
C LEU A 20 1.12 6.78 1.23
N CYS A 21 0.67 6.58 2.47
CA CYS A 21 -0.03 7.61 3.21
C CYS A 21 0.88 8.48 4.06
N SER A 22 2.18 8.22 4.04
CA SER A 22 3.12 8.96 4.88
C SER A 22 3.26 10.39 4.43
N VAL A 23 3.33 11.31 5.40
CA VAL A 23 3.62 12.70 5.06
C VAL A 23 5.08 12.89 4.68
N LEU A 24 5.91 11.88 4.86
CA LEU A 24 7.33 11.98 4.57
C LEU A 24 7.67 11.66 3.12
N ILE A 25 6.74 11.11 2.36
CA ILE A 25 7.03 10.87 0.94
C ILE A 25 6.37 11.96 0.10
N LYS A 26 7.01 12.25 -1.03
CA LYS A 26 6.51 13.27 -1.92
C LYS A 26 5.39 12.71 -2.80
N PRO A 27 4.44 13.57 -3.22
CA PRO A 27 3.36 13.10 -4.09
C PRO A 27 3.85 12.39 -5.35
N GLY A 28 4.93 12.90 -5.95
CA GLY A 28 5.48 12.24 -7.14
C GLY A 28 6.00 10.86 -6.86
N THR A 29 6.65 10.68 -5.70
CA THR A 29 7.12 9.37 -5.30
C THR A 29 5.96 8.41 -5.10
N ARG A 30 4.89 8.90 -4.48
CA ARG A 30 3.70 8.08 -4.28
C ARG A 30 3.14 7.59 -5.60
N VAL A 31 3.05 8.49 -6.57
CA VAL A 31 2.53 8.14 -7.89
C VAL A 31 3.41 7.08 -8.55
N GLU A 32 4.73 7.24 -8.43
CA GLU A 32 5.64 6.26 -9.02
C GLU A 32 5.48 4.90 -8.41
N ILE A 33 5.35 4.83 -7.10
CA ILE A 33 5.14 3.55 -6.44
C ILE A 33 3.83 2.93 -6.90
N CYS A 34 2.78 3.72 -7.01
CA CYS A 34 1.49 3.21 -7.45
C CYS A 34 1.54 2.67 -8.87
N ARG A 35 2.44 3.20 -9.70
CA ARG A 35 2.59 2.68 -11.05
C ARG A 35 3.24 1.32 -11.08
N MET A 36 4.06 1.02 -10.08
CA MET A 36 4.77 -0.25 -10.02
C MET A 36 3.91 -1.36 -9.46
N LEU A 37 2.76 -1.01 -8.93
CA LEU A 37 1.86 -1.96 -8.30
C LEU A 37 0.52 -1.99 -9.03
N GLY A 38 -0.18 -3.09 -8.87
CA GLY A 38 -1.55 -3.17 -9.33
C GLY A 38 -2.45 -3.67 -8.22
N PRO A 39 -3.76 -3.61 -8.41
CA PRO A 39 -4.67 -4.10 -7.38
C PRO A 39 -4.44 -5.57 -7.04
N THR A 40 -3.89 -6.35 -7.97
CA THR A 40 -3.65 -7.76 -7.74
C THR A 40 -2.53 -8.01 -6.74
N ASN A 41 -1.73 -7.00 -6.42
CA ASN A 41 -0.73 -7.13 -5.36
C ASN A 41 -1.39 -7.21 -3.99
N PHE A 42 -2.65 -6.81 -3.88
CA PHE A 42 -3.35 -6.72 -2.61
C PHE A 42 -4.43 -7.78 -2.58
N ILE A 43 -4.24 -8.79 -1.76
CA ILE A 43 -5.21 -9.88 -1.67
C ILE A 43 -6.26 -9.64 -0.59
N GLU A 44 -5.97 -8.79 0.39
CA GLU A 44 -6.94 -8.47 1.41
C GLU A 44 -7.91 -7.42 0.84
N PRO A 45 -9.22 -7.68 0.87
CA PRO A 45 -10.18 -6.82 0.13
C PRO A 45 -10.16 -5.35 0.54
N LEU A 46 -10.12 -5.06 1.84
CA LEU A 46 -10.09 -3.68 2.28
C LEU A 46 -8.81 -2.99 1.83
N GLN A 47 -7.69 -3.68 1.96
CA GLN A 47 -6.41 -3.09 1.58
C GLN A 47 -6.34 -2.84 0.09
N ARG A 48 -6.94 -3.72 -0.71
CA ARG A 48 -7.00 -3.49 -2.15
C ARG A 48 -7.79 -2.21 -2.46
N VAL A 49 -8.93 -2.03 -1.80
CA VAL A 49 -9.73 -0.82 -2.04
C VAL A 49 -8.96 0.42 -1.61
N VAL A 50 -8.28 0.37 -0.46
CA VAL A 50 -7.49 1.50 -0.01
C VAL A 50 -6.44 1.86 -1.06
N PHE A 51 -5.73 0.86 -1.59
CA PHE A 51 -4.74 1.11 -2.62
C PHE A 51 -5.36 1.75 -3.86
N GLU A 52 -6.50 1.22 -4.30
CA GLU A 52 -7.15 1.74 -5.50
C GLU A 52 -7.56 3.20 -5.32
N GLU A 53 -8.04 3.55 -4.12
CA GLU A 53 -8.42 4.93 -3.89
C GLU A 53 -7.21 5.86 -3.78
N ILE A 54 -6.14 5.40 -3.16
CA ILE A 54 -4.90 6.18 -3.13
C ILE A 54 -4.42 6.46 -4.55
N ARG A 55 -4.44 5.45 -5.40
CA ARG A 55 -4.00 5.62 -6.78
C ARG A 55 -4.90 6.58 -7.52
N ALA A 56 -6.21 6.48 -7.31
CA ALA A 56 -7.17 7.32 -8.01
C ALA A 56 -7.04 8.79 -7.61
N LEU A 57 -6.64 9.06 -6.36
CA LEU A 57 -6.48 10.44 -5.91
C LEU A 57 -5.29 11.13 -6.54
N GLY A 58 -4.33 10.36 -7.03
CA GLY A 58 -3.23 10.93 -7.80
C GLY A 58 -2.23 11.72 -6.97
N PRO A 59 -1.56 12.71 -7.60
CA PRO A 59 -0.45 13.39 -6.96
C PRO A 59 -0.88 14.56 -6.07
N ILE A 60 -1.80 14.33 -5.14
CA ILE A 60 -2.15 15.35 -4.17
C ILE A 60 -1.22 15.22 -2.97
N ASP A 61 -1.15 16.28 -2.14
CA ASP A 61 -0.26 16.20 -1.02
C ASP A 61 -0.83 15.24 0.05
N SER A 62 0.07 14.79 0.91
CA SER A 62 -0.28 13.72 1.85
C SER A 62 -1.34 14.14 2.86
N THR A 63 -1.37 15.41 3.24
CA THR A 63 -2.39 15.90 4.17
C THR A 63 -3.76 15.81 3.53
N GLN A 64 -3.88 16.20 2.27
CA GLN A 64 -5.15 16.11 1.57
C GLN A 64 -5.53 14.65 1.33
N LEU A 65 -4.55 13.81 1.00
CA LEU A 65 -4.82 12.39 0.84
C LEU A 65 -5.46 11.83 2.10
N ARG A 66 -4.89 12.15 3.26
CA ARG A 66 -5.41 11.62 4.53
C ARG A 66 -6.79 12.15 4.86
N LEU A 67 -7.10 13.36 4.40
CA LEU A 67 -8.43 13.92 4.62
C LEU A 67 -9.49 13.25 3.76
N LEU A 68 -9.13 12.93 2.53
CA LEU A 68 -10.12 12.44 1.57
C LEU A 68 -10.28 10.92 1.60
N LEU A 69 -9.22 10.21 1.95
CA LEU A 69 -9.21 8.77 1.83
C LEU A 69 -10.31 8.06 2.61
N PRO A 70 -10.59 8.43 3.87
CA PRO A 70 -11.63 7.70 4.60
C PRO A 70 -12.98 7.72 3.93
N ALA A 71 -13.40 8.88 3.41
CA ALA A 71 -14.69 8.96 2.74
C ALA A 71 -14.70 8.14 1.47
N CYS A 72 -13.59 8.13 0.74
CA CYS A 72 -13.50 7.35 -0.49
C CYS A 72 -13.63 5.85 -0.20
N VAL A 73 -12.95 5.38 0.84
CA VAL A 73 -13.01 3.96 1.20
C VAL A 73 -14.39 3.60 1.73
N THR A 74 -14.96 4.46 2.55
CA THR A 74 -16.30 4.25 3.08
C THR A 74 -17.32 4.10 1.94
N SER A 75 -17.22 4.94 0.93
CA SER A 75 -18.18 4.89 -0.17
C SER A 75 -18.01 3.63 -1.04
N ARG A 76 -16.89 2.92 -0.89
CA ARG A 76 -16.66 1.67 -1.58
C ARG A 76 -17.18 0.47 -0.79
N GLY A 77 -17.88 0.71 0.32
CA GLY A 77 -18.49 -0.37 1.08
C GLY A 77 -17.78 -0.76 2.36
N PHE A 78 -16.87 0.07 2.85
CA PHE A 78 -16.11 -0.23 4.06
C PHE A 78 -16.30 0.89 5.08
N PRO A 79 -17.50 1.00 5.66
CA PRO A 79 -17.79 2.10 6.59
C PRO A 79 -17.00 2.05 7.88
N ASP A 80 -16.45 0.89 8.22
CA ASP A 80 -15.68 0.75 9.44
C ASP A 80 -14.21 1.06 9.25
N PHE A 81 -13.81 1.49 8.05
CA PHE A 81 -12.42 1.82 7.80
C PHE A 81 -11.95 2.93 8.72
N ASN A 82 -10.82 2.72 9.36
CA ASN A 82 -10.22 3.70 10.26
C ASN A 82 -8.79 3.96 9.83
N LEU A 83 -8.54 5.15 9.30
CA LEU A 83 -7.22 5.50 8.81
C LEU A 83 -6.18 5.48 9.92
N GLU A 84 -6.56 5.86 11.14
CA GLU A 84 -5.60 5.88 12.22
C GLU A 84 -5.10 4.50 12.59
N ASP A 85 -5.97 3.50 12.50
CA ASP A 85 -5.53 2.13 12.71
C ASP A 85 -4.48 1.74 11.68
N LEU A 86 -4.69 2.14 10.43
CA LEU A 86 -3.73 1.85 9.38
C LEU A 86 -2.39 2.50 9.65
N LEU A 87 -2.41 3.72 10.19
CA LEU A 87 -1.19 4.49 10.35
C LEU A 87 -0.45 4.22 11.66
N THR A 88 -0.99 3.38 12.52
CA THR A 88 -0.37 3.08 13.80
C THR A 88 0.60 1.92 13.66
N PRO A 89 1.81 2.01 14.20
CA PRO A 89 2.40 3.19 14.85
C PRO A 89 2.78 4.26 13.83
N ASN A 90 2.87 5.48 14.29
CA ASN A 90 3.22 6.58 13.41
C ASN A 90 4.62 6.43 12.86
N LEU A 91 4.78 6.85 11.61
CA LEU A 91 6.09 6.89 10.98
C LEU A 91 6.67 8.27 11.22
N ALA A 92 7.72 8.34 12.02
CA ALA A 92 8.23 9.62 12.45
C ALA A 92 9.60 9.98 11.86
N THR A 93 10.30 9.02 11.27
CA THR A 93 11.65 9.27 10.80
C THR A 93 11.86 8.73 9.40
N GLU A 94 12.92 9.18 8.77
CA GLU A 94 13.30 8.66 7.47
C GLU A 94 13.71 7.20 7.53
N ALA A 95 14.23 6.76 8.68
CA ALA A 95 14.55 5.35 8.84
C ALA A 95 13.30 4.49 8.77
N ASP A 96 12.19 4.98 9.31
CA ASP A 96 10.93 4.26 9.21
C ASP A 96 10.50 4.12 7.75
N ILE A 97 10.66 5.19 6.99
CA ILE A 97 10.31 5.17 5.58
C ILE A 97 11.17 4.18 4.83
N GLU A 98 12.46 4.15 5.13
CA GLU A 98 13.35 3.21 4.46
C GLU A 98 12.94 1.77 4.75
N THR A 99 12.58 1.47 5.98
CA THR A 99 12.14 0.13 6.35
C THR A 99 10.89 -0.27 5.58
N LEU A 100 9.95 0.64 5.50
CA LEU A 100 8.72 0.37 4.76
C LEU A 100 8.97 0.23 3.27
N PHE A 101 9.92 1.02 2.75
CA PHE A 101 10.25 0.95 1.34
C PHE A 101 10.82 -0.43 1.01
N GLN A 102 11.64 -1.00 1.90
CA GLN A 102 12.15 -2.34 1.68
C GLN A 102 11.02 -3.37 1.66
N SER A 103 10.05 -3.23 2.57
CA SER A 103 8.88 -4.09 2.55
C SER A 103 8.10 -3.96 1.25
N ALA A 104 7.97 -2.74 0.77
CA ALA A 104 7.24 -2.49 -0.46
C ALA A 104 7.92 -3.15 -1.65
N LEU A 105 9.24 -3.03 -1.73
CA LEU A 105 9.98 -3.68 -2.80
C LEU A 105 9.80 -5.19 -2.73
N ARG A 106 9.78 -5.75 -1.54
CA ARG A 106 9.59 -7.17 -1.39
C ARG A 106 8.20 -7.59 -1.87
N LEU A 107 7.19 -6.79 -1.59
CA LEU A 107 5.84 -7.09 -2.08
C LEU A 107 5.80 -7.12 -3.60
N ILE A 108 6.47 -6.16 -4.24
CA ILE A 108 6.54 -6.11 -5.68
C ILE A 108 7.25 -7.35 -6.21
N GLU A 109 8.35 -7.74 -5.58
CA GLU A 109 9.10 -8.90 -6.00
C GLU A 109 8.28 -10.18 -5.89
N LEU A 110 7.48 -10.31 -4.85
CA LEU A 110 6.65 -11.48 -4.69
C LEU A 110 5.63 -11.60 -5.80
N ASP A 111 5.04 -10.47 -6.20
CA ASP A 111 4.09 -10.49 -7.29
C ASP A 111 4.78 -10.92 -8.58
N GLU A 112 5.95 -10.38 -8.85
CA GLU A 112 6.68 -10.73 -10.05
C GLU A 112 7.09 -12.19 -10.05
N SER A 113 7.50 -12.70 -8.90
CA SER A 113 7.84 -14.10 -8.80
C SER A 113 6.66 -15.00 -9.13
N GLY A 114 5.51 -14.68 -8.59
CA GLY A 114 4.32 -15.45 -8.86
C GLY A 114 3.97 -15.42 -10.32
N GLU A 115 4.17 -14.27 -10.93
CA GLU A 115 3.87 -14.12 -12.31
C GLU A 115 4.85 -14.86 -13.18
N SER A 116 6.13 -14.77 -12.87
CA SER A 116 7.11 -15.41 -13.72
C SER A 116 7.10 -16.92 -13.57
N SER A 117 6.56 -17.44 -12.51
CA SER A 117 6.50 -18.86 -12.36
C SER A 117 5.41 -19.46 -13.25
N ALA A 118 4.59 -18.63 -13.78
CA ALA A 118 3.62 -19.17 -14.61
C ALA A 118 4.22 -19.36 -15.90
N PRO A 119 3.99 -20.22 -16.50
CA PRO A 119 4.48 -20.88 -17.43
C PRO A 119 5.29 -20.51 -18.27
N VAL A 120 6.07 -20.58 -18.13
CA VAL A 120 6.95 -20.29 -18.75
C VAL A 120 7.02 -20.94 -19.77
N ASN A 121 6.62 -21.23 -20.09
CA ASN A 121 6.80 -21.83 -21.02
C ASN A 121 7.04 -22.06 -21.58
#